data_73f3334865412897e9170e37fb969911
#
_entry.id   73f3334865412897e9170e37fb969911
#
_cell.length_a   1.000
_cell.length_b   1.000
_cell.length_c   1.000
_cell.angle_alpha   90.00
_cell.angle_beta   90.00
_cell.angle_gamma   90.00
#
_symmetry.space_group_name_H-M   'P 1'
#
loop_
_entity.id
_entity.type
_entity.pdbx_description
1 polymer ?
#
loop_
_entity_poly.entity_id
_entity_poly.type
_entity_poly.pdbx_seq_one_letter_code
_entity_poly.pdbx_strand_id
1 'polypeptide(L)'
;MPIRWTISREERLVVATTEGVVTLKDVEAYLDALVVADAMPYAKLFDASDIEPRATDHDVLMLGARMSAYAATLPGGPLAFVVTNPVAREFVDRYLNLAAAPRPVNIFRTADEARRWLDAQPR
;
A
#
# COMPACT_ATOMS: atom_id res chain seq x y z
N MET A 1 4.78 -15.03 -6.54
CA MET A 1 4.22 -14.28 -5.42
C MET A 1 3.29 -13.21 -5.97
N PRO A 2 2.06 -13.08 -5.43
CA PRO A 2 1.09 -12.11 -5.95
C PRO A 2 1.48 -10.65 -5.65
N ILE A 3 2.29 -10.40 -4.64
CA ILE A 3 2.86 -9.08 -4.39
C ILE A 3 4.38 -9.17 -4.51
N ARG A 4 4.95 -8.30 -5.34
CA ARG A 4 6.40 -8.16 -5.47
C ARG A 4 6.76 -6.75 -5.07
N TRP A 5 7.88 -6.59 -4.36
CA TRP A 5 8.31 -5.26 -3.93
C TRP A 5 9.81 -5.11 -4.03
N THR A 6 10.22 -3.87 -4.21
CA THR A 6 11.63 -3.45 -4.11
C THR A 6 11.73 -2.30 -3.13
N ILE A 7 12.81 -2.25 -2.39
CA ILE A 7 13.06 -1.20 -1.41
C ILE A 7 14.34 -0.48 -1.82
N SER A 8 14.23 0.81 -2.11
CA SER A 8 15.37 1.66 -2.38
C SER A 8 15.67 2.52 -1.16
N ARG A 9 16.75 2.23 -0.48
CA ARG A 9 17.20 3.02 0.67
C ARG A 9 17.68 4.40 0.24
N GLU A 10 18.32 4.47 -0.92
CA GLU A 10 18.81 5.71 -1.48
C GLU A 10 17.67 6.69 -1.78
N GLU A 11 16.61 6.22 -2.41
CA GLU A 11 15.46 7.04 -2.74
C GLU A 11 14.43 7.12 -1.60
N ARG A 12 14.58 6.29 -0.58
CA ARG A 12 13.59 6.11 0.49
C ARG A 12 12.21 5.80 -0.08
N LEU A 13 12.18 4.81 -0.96
CA LEU A 13 11.00 4.46 -1.74
C LEU A 13 10.80 2.94 -1.75
N VAL A 14 9.57 2.52 -1.55
CA VAL A 14 9.12 1.15 -1.78
C VAL A 14 8.22 1.15 -3.00
N VAL A 15 8.51 0.27 -3.96
CA VAL A 15 7.63 0.03 -5.11
C VAL A 15 7.13 -1.40 -5.02
N ALA A 16 5.82 -1.55 -4.92
CA ALA A 16 5.15 -2.84 -4.88
C ALA A 16 4.23 -2.98 -6.09
N THR A 17 4.21 -4.17 -6.68
CA THR A 17 3.30 -4.51 -7.78
C THR A 17 2.53 -5.76 -7.42
N THR A 18 1.29 -5.85 -7.91
CA THR A 18 0.43 -6.99 -7.67
C THR A 18 0.12 -7.71 -8.98
N GLU A 19 -0.11 -9.01 -8.89
CA GLU A 19 -0.49 -9.83 -10.03
C GLU A 19 -1.40 -10.96 -9.57
N GLY A 20 -2.61 -11.02 -10.13
CA GLY A 20 -3.57 -12.07 -9.82
C GLY A 20 -4.21 -11.94 -8.44
N VAL A 21 -4.52 -13.08 -7.84
CA VAL A 21 -5.23 -13.14 -6.56
C VAL A 21 -4.33 -12.71 -5.41
N VAL A 22 -4.80 -11.71 -4.65
CA VAL A 22 -4.11 -11.21 -3.45
C VAL A 22 -5.02 -11.43 -2.24
N THR A 23 -4.48 -12.12 -1.24
CA THR A 23 -5.17 -12.41 0.02
C THR A 23 -4.67 -11.52 1.15
N LEU A 24 -5.38 -11.51 2.29
CA LEU A 24 -4.91 -10.82 3.48
C LEU A 24 -3.50 -11.28 3.89
N LYS A 25 -3.25 -12.59 3.80
CA LYS A 25 -1.96 -13.17 4.16
C LYS A 25 -0.81 -12.62 3.32
N ASP A 26 -1.07 -12.40 2.02
CA ASP A 26 -0.08 -11.82 1.12
C ASP A 26 0.26 -10.38 1.53
N VAL A 27 -0.75 -9.60 1.88
CA VAL A 27 -0.56 -8.20 2.32
C VAL A 27 0.18 -8.17 3.66
N GLU A 28 -0.15 -9.06 4.59
CA GLU A 28 0.54 -9.15 5.87
C GLU A 28 2.02 -9.47 5.71
N ALA A 29 2.35 -10.40 4.81
CA ALA A 29 3.75 -10.75 4.52
C ALA A 29 4.52 -9.56 3.95
N TYR A 30 3.90 -8.79 3.07
CA TYR A 30 4.48 -7.57 2.54
C TYR A 30 4.76 -6.55 3.65
N LEU A 31 3.78 -6.29 4.50
CA LEU A 31 3.92 -5.32 5.60
C LEU A 31 5.00 -5.77 6.60
N ASP A 32 5.04 -7.05 6.94
CA ASP A 32 6.07 -7.59 7.84
C ASP A 32 7.47 -7.39 7.26
N ALA A 33 7.63 -7.58 5.95
CA ALA A 33 8.90 -7.34 5.27
C ALA A 33 9.33 -5.88 5.36
N LEU A 34 8.40 -4.93 5.24
CA LEU A 34 8.70 -3.51 5.38
C LEU A 34 9.13 -3.16 6.81
N VAL A 35 8.51 -3.76 7.81
CA VAL A 35 8.89 -3.56 9.21
C VAL A 35 10.31 -4.07 9.45
N VAL A 36 10.62 -5.27 8.99
CA VAL A 36 11.95 -5.87 9.14
C VAL A 36 13.03 -5.03 8.46
N ALA A 37 12.70 -4.42 7.33
CA ALA A 37 13.63 -3.60 6.56
C ALA A 37 13.71 -2.13 7.04
N ASP A 38 12.97 -1.76 8.10
CA ASP A 38 12.85 -0.37 8.56
C ASP A 38 12.35 0.59 7.46
N ALA A 39 11.48 0.10 6.58
CA ALA A 39 11.00 0.85 5.42
C ALA A 39 9.59 1.44 5.61
N MET A 40 8.98 1.28 6.77
CA MET A 40 7.63 1.83 7.01
C MET A 40 7.54 3.35 6.80
N PRO A 41 8.55 4.17 7.18
CA PRO A 41 8.48 5.60 6.92
C PRO A 41 8.79 6.00 5.47
N TYR A 42 9.19 5.06 4.61
CA TYR A 42 9.47 5.36 3.20
C TYR A 42 8.18 5.68 2.45
N ALA A 43 8.31 6.49 1.40
CA ALA A 43 7.23 6.66 0.43
C ALA A 43 6.94 5.32 -0.25
N LYS A 44 5.67 5.04 -0.56
CA LYS A 44 5.26 3.76 -1.14
C LYS A 44 4.42 3.99 -2.38
N LEU A 45 4.81 3.34 -3.46
CA LEU A 45 4.00 3.22 -4.67
C LEU A 45 3.48 1.79 -4.72
N PHE A 46 2.16 1.63 -4.60
CA PHE A 46 1.53 0.33 -4.62
C PHE A 46 0.70 0.19 -5.90
N ASP A 47 1.24 -0.56 -6.86
CA ASP A 47 0.58 -0.77 -8.14
C ASP A 47 -0.39 -1.93 -8.03
N ALA A 48 -1.67 -1.60 -7.96
CA ALA A 48 -2.77 -2.56 -7.88
C ALA A 48 -3.50 -2.73 -9.22
N SER A 49 -2.85 -2.40 -10.33
CA SER A 49 -3.47 -2.46 -11.67
C SER A 49 -3.94 -3.86 -12.04
N ASP A 50 -3.16 -4.88 -11.67
CA ASP A 50 -3.45 -6.26 -12.00
C ASP A 50 -3.98 -7.07 -10.80
N ILE A 51 -4.45 -6.40 -9.78
CA ILE A 51 -4.92 -7.06 -8.57
C ILE A 51 -6.29 -7.71 -8.77
N GLU A 52 -6.42 -8.93 -8.27
CA GLU A 52 -7.69 -9.59 -8.02
C GLU A 52 -7.84 -9.75 -6.51
N PRO A 53 -8.46 -8.80 -5.81
CA PRO A 53 -8.48 -8.85 -4.36
C PRO A 53 -9.42 -9.92 -3.84
N ARG A 54 -8.93 -10.69 -2.89
CA ARG A 54 -9.70 -11.70 -2.16
C ARG A 54 -9.68 -11.35 -0.68
N ALA A 55 -10.56 -10.43 -0.30
CA ALA A 55 -10.65 -9.99 1.07
C ALA A 55 -12.12 -9.72 1.43
N THR A 56 -12.53 -10.22 2.58
CA THR A 56 -13.83 -9.90 3.17
C THR A 56 -13.73 -8.57 3.91
N ASP A 57 -14.85 -8.01 4.35
CA ASP A 57 -14.83 -6.83 5.20
C ASP A 57 -14.08 -7.11 6.51
N HIS A 58 -14.21 -8.32 7.05
CA HIS A 58 -13.45 -8.74 8.23
C HIS A 58 -11.94 -8.67 7.96
N ASP A 59 -11.48 -9.16 6.81
CA ASP A 59 -10.07 -9.09 6.43
C ASP A 59 -9.58 -7.65 6.34
N VAL A 60 -10.37 -6.74 5.75
CA VAL A 60 -10.04 -5.33 5.66
C VAL A 60 -9.93 -4.69 7.04
N LEU A 61 -10.86 -5.03 7.94
CA LEU A 61 -10.81 -4.53 9.33
C LEU A 61 -9.59 -5.06 10.08
N MET A 62 -9.22 -6.32 9.89
CA MET A 62 -8.01 -6.90 10.49
C MET A 62 -6.76 -6.21 9.98
N LEU A 63 -6.70 -5.91 8.68
CA LEU A 63 -5.58 -5.16 8.10
C LEU A 63 -5.51 -3.76 8.69
N GLY A 64 -6.65 -3.10 8.85
CA GLY A 64 -6.72 -1.77 9.47
C GLY A 64 -6.25 -1.77 10.91
N ALA A 65 -6.61 -2.78 11.69
CA ALA A 65 -6.13 -2.92 13.07
C ALA A 65 -4.61 -3.09 13.11
N ARG A 66 -4.05 -3.87 12.21
CA ARG A 66 -2.59 -4.04 12.10
C ARG A 66 -1.91 -2.73 11.72
N MET A 67 -2.45 -2.00 10.75
CA MET A 67 -1.90 -0.71 10.34
C MET A 67 -1.97 0.33 11.46
N SER A 68 -3.05 0.34 12.23
CA SER A 68 -3.19 1.22 13.38
C SER A 68 -2.16 0.91 14.46
N ALA A 69 -1.88 -0.38 14.69
CA ALA A 69 -0.85 -0.80 15.64
C ALA A 69 0.55 -0.34 15.20
N TYR A 70 0.86 -0.44 13.91
CA TYR A 70 2.13 0.08 13.39
C TYR A 70 2.21 1.60 13.52
N ALA A 71 1.14 2.32 13.20
CA ALA A 71 1.11 3.78 13.26
C ALA A 71 1.32 4.32 14.68
N ALA A 72 1.01 3.55 15.71
CA ALA A 72 1.23 3.94 17.10
C ALA A 72 2.72 4.03 17.45
N THR A 73 3.58 3.30 16.75
CA THR A 73 5.03 3.24 17.06
C THR A 73 5.92 3.57 15.85
N LEU A 74 5.40 3.46 14.63
CA LEU A 74 6.16 3.65 13.40
C LEU A 74 5.46 4.69 12.52
N PRO A 75 6.13 5.80 12.18
CA PRO A 75 5.53 6.76 11.25
C PRO A 75 5.35 6.13 9.87
N GLY A 76 4.17 6.31 9.27
CA GLY A 76 3.90 5.90 7.90
C GLY A 76 4.30 6.96 6.90
N GLY A 77 4.92 6.57 5.80
CA GLY A 77 5.23 7.47 4.71
C GLY A 77 4.06 7.66 3.75
N PRO A 78 4.17 8.59 2.79
CA PRO A 78 3.15 8.80 1.77
C PRO A 78 2.89 7.52 0.99
N LEU A 79 1.64 7.28 0.62
CA LEU A 79 1.21 6.09 -0.10
C LEU A 79 0.44 6.48 -1.36
N ALA A 80 0.92 6.03 -2.51
CA ALA A 80 0.24 6.20 -3.78
C ALA A 80 -0.20 4.84 -4.31
N PHE A 81 -1.50 4.70 -4.58
CA PHE A 81 -2.05 3.53 -5.27
C PHE A 81 -2.15 3.80 -6.76
N VAL A 82 -1.82 2.82 -7.58
CA VAL A 82 -2.11 2.82 -9.01
C VAL A 82 -3.24 1.83 -9.27
N VAL A 83 -4.36 2.30 -9.79
CA VAL A 83 -5.57 1.50 -10.00
C VAL A 83 -6.17 1.84 -11.35
N THR A 84 -6.42 0.83 -12.18
CA THR A 84 -6.94 1.03 -13.55
C THR A 84 -8.32 0.43 -13.78
N ASN A 85 -8.80 -0.43 -12.89
CA ASN A 85 -10.10 -1.09 -13.07
C ASN A 85 -11.04 -0.83 -11.89
N PRO A 86 -12.38 -0.91 -12.12
CA PRO A 86 -13.36 -0.59 -11.07
C PRO A 86 -13.32 -1.51 -9.86
N VAL A 87 -12.99 -2.79 -10.05
CA VAL A 87 -12.93 -3.76 -8.93
C VAL A 87 -11.80 -3.41 -7.97
N ALA A 88 -10.63 -3.14 -8.50
CA ALA A 88 -9.49 -2.72 -7.69
C ALA A 88 -9.75 -1.37 -7.01
N ARG A 89 -10.38 -0.43 -7.73
CA ARG A 89 -10.74 0.89 -7.17
C ARG A 89 -11.70 0.77 -6.00
N GLU A 90 -12.71 -0.07 -6.14
CA GLU A 90 -13.66 -0.32 -5.05
C GLU A 90 -12.97 -0.90 -3.82
N PHE A 91 -12.07 -1.86 -4.03
CA PHE A 91 -11.31 -2.45 -2.93
C PHE A 91 -10.46 -1.41 -2.21
N VAL A 92 -9.73 -0.58 -2.94
CA VAL A 92 -8.89 0.47 -2.36
C VAL A 92 -9.74 1.50 -1.62
N ASP A 93 -10.85 1.93 -2.21
CA ASP A 93 -11.77 2.88 -1.57
C ASP A 93 -12.32 2.30 -0.25
N ARG A 94 -12.70 1.02 -0.26
CA ARG A 94 -13.17 0.34 0.95
C ARG A 94 -12.09 0.27 2.03
N TYR A 95 -10.87 -0.06 1.63
CA TYR A 95 -9.74 -0.07 2.56
C TYR A 95 -9.53 1.31 3.18
N LEU A 96 -9.53 2.36 2.38
CA LEU A 96 -9.33 3.73 2.87
C LEU A 96 -10.45 4.19 3.80
N ASN A 97 -11.69 3.74 3.56
CA ASN A 97 -12.83 4.08 4.42
C ASN A 97 -12.80 3.33 5.76
N LEU A 98 -12.32 2.08 5.77
CA LEU A 98 -12.38 1.22 6.96
C LEU A 98 -11.09 1.19 7.76
N ALA A 99 -9.96 1.53 7.15
CA ALA A 99 -8.65 1.19 7.68
C ALA A 99 -7.60 2.28 7.48
N ALA A 100 -7.97 3.50 7.09
CA ALA A 100 -7.01 4.55 6.77
C ALA A 100 -6.16 4.96 7.98
N ALA A 101 -4.84 4.94 7.82
CA ALA A 101 -3.91 5.52 8.78
C ALA A 101 -3.67 7.00 8.47
N PRO A 102 -3.32 7.84 9.47
CA PRO A 102 -3.08 9.26 9.24
C PRO A 102 -1.77 9.51 8.49
N ARG A 103 -1.85 9.53 7.16
CA ARG A 103 -0.72 9.83 6.27
C ARG A 103 -1.26 10.29 4.92
N PRO A 104 -0.46 10.98 4.09
CA PRO A 104 -0.88 11.32 2.73
C PRO A 104 -1.12 10.06 1.91
N VAL A 105 -2.33 9.92 1.36
CA VAL A 105 -2.70 8.81 0.48
C VAL A 105 -3.43 9.38 -0.73
N ASN A 106 -3.10 8.87 -1.91
CA ASN A 106 -3.82 9.24 -3.13
C ASN A 106 -3.87 8.07 -4.10
N ILE A 107 -4.78 8.17 -5.07
CA ILE A 107 -5.02 7.12 -6.06
C ILE A 107 -4.79 7.70 -7.44
N PHE A 108 -4.07 6.98 -8.29
CA PHE A 108 -3.69 7.40 -9.64
C PHE A 108 -4.00 6.30 -10.64
N ARG A 109 -4.06 6.66 -11.91
CA ARG A 109 -4.27 5.71 -13.00
C ARG A 109 -2.97 5.18 -13.60
N THR A 110 -1.87 5.93 -13.43
CA THR A 110 -0.57 5.54 -13.96
C THR A 110 0.51 5.62 -12.89
N ALA A 111 1.54 4.80 -13.06
CA ALA A 111 2.69 4.83 -12.17
C ALA A 111 3.45 6.17 -12.26
N ASP A 112 3.51 6.78 -13.44
CA ASP A 112 4.18 8.05 -13.64
C ASP A 112 3.52 9.18 -12.84
N GLU A 113 2.20 9.26 -12.86
CA GLU A 113 1.45 10.23 -12.05
C GLU A 113 1.68 10.00 -10.56
N ALA A 114 1.61 8.74 -10.13
CA ALA A 114 1.84 8.36 -8.73
C ALA A 114 3.25 8.76 -8.27
N ARG A 115 4.26 8.50 -9.11
CA ARG A 115 5.64 8.83 -8.79
C ARG A 115 5.86 10.33 -8.66
N ARG A 116 5.29 11.11 -9.57
CA ARG A 116 5.39 12.58 -9.49
C ARG A 116 4.77 13.12 -8.20
N TRP A 117 3.62 12.59 -7.82
CA TRP A 117 2.99 13.00 -6.57
C TRP A 117 3.85 12.64 -5.35
N LEU A 118 4.41 11.44 -5.33
CA LEU A 118 5.29 11.01 -4.24
C LEU A 118 6.54 11.88 -4.14
N ASP A 119 7.14 12.23 -5.28
CA ASP A 119 8.33 13.07 -5.30
C ASP A 119 8.06 14.49 -4.76
N ALA A 120 6.81 14.94 -4.85
CA ALA A 120 6.39 16.25 -4.32
C ALA A 120 6.04 16.23 -2.83
N GLN A 121 5.95 15.06 -2.20
CA GLN A 121 5.60 14.95 -0.78
C GLN A 121 6.82 15.20 0.10
N PRO A 122 6.64 15.86 1.28
CA PRO A 122 7.71 15.97 2.27
C PRO A 122 8.12 14.57 2.78
N ARG A 123 9.38 14.37 2.99
CA ARG A 123 9.92 13.10 3.50
C ARG A 123 10.88 13.32 4.66
#